data_9bc58c9767ad6e9739a8173be736d760
#
_entry.id   9bc58c9767ad6e9739a8173be736d760
#
_cell.length_a   1.000
_cell.length_b   1.000
_cell.length_c   1.000
_cell.angle_alpha   90.00
_cell.angle_beta   90.00
_cell.angle_gamma   90.00
#
_symmetry.space_group_name_H-M   'P 1'
#
loop_
_entity.id
_entity.type
_entity.pdbx_description
1 polymer ?
#
loop_
_entity_poly.entity_id
_entity_poly.type
_entity_poly.pdbx_seq_one_letter_code
_entity_poly.pdbx_strand_id
1 'polypeptide(L)'
;MTEPKPAVDPADLAFILERRIGHLATADEDGAPSVVPICYALIDHDGGSTIVTPLDAKPKTVDWRDLRRVRNIAARPEVSFVVDDYAEDWSRLAWVLVRGPARLVEPATPAHSEAVEALREKYPQ
;
A
#
# COMPACT_ATOMS: atom_id res chain seq x y z
N MET A 1 -19.89 -4.65 -21.26
CA MET A 1 -19.31 -3.30 -21.19
C MET A 1 -18.76 -3.07 -19.81
N THR A 2 -17.53 -2.69 -19.73
CA THR A 2 -16.88 -2.44 -18.44
C THR A 2 -17.19 -1.01 -18.02
N GLU A 3 -17.75 -0.84 -16.84
CA GLU A 3 -17.93 0.49 -16.32
C GLU A 3 -16.57 1.10 -15.99
N PRO A 4 -16.36 2.39 -16.31
CA PRO A 4 -15.11 3.03 -15.91
C PRO A 4 -15.03 3.05 -14.40
N LYS A 5 -13.84 2.78 -13.86
CA LYS A 5 -13.62 2.91 -12.43
C LYS A 5 -13.83 4.36 -12.04
N PRO A 6 -14.56 4.64 -10.96
CA PRO A 6 -14.69 6.02 -10.51
C PRO A 6 -13.29 6.56 -10.18
N ALA A 7 -13.06 7.79 -10.58
CA ALA A 7 -11.82 8.48 -10.20
C ALA A 7 -11.81 8.63 -8.69
N VAL A 8 -10.63 8.45 -8.09
CA VAL A 8 -10.48 8.66 -6.66
C VAL A 8 -10.63 10.15 -6.38
N ASP A 9 -11.41 10.48 -5.36
CA ASP A 9 -11.62 11.86 -4.96
C ASP A 9 -10.27 12.49 -4.61
N PRO A 10 -9.96 13.70 -5.15
CA PRO A 10 -8.71 14.37 -4.80
C PRO A 10 -8.51 14.61 -3.31
N ALA A 11 -9.59 14.82 -2.55
CA ALA A 11 -9.48 14.96 -1.10
C ALA A 11 -9.02 13.67 -0.44
N ASP A 12 -9.48 12.52 -0.93
CA ASP A 12 -9.05 11.22 -0.43
C ASP A 12 -7.58 10.96 -0.76
N LEU A 13 -7.15 11.32 -1.96
CA LEU A 13 -5.74 11.20 -2.35
C LEU A 13 -4.85 12.08 -1.48
N ALA A 14 -5.28 13.31 -1.20
CA ALA A 14 -4.52 14.21 -0.33
C ALA A 14 -4.42 13.64 1.08
N PHE A 15 -5.51 13.05 1.60
CA PHE A 15 -5.52 12.42 2.91
C PHE A 15 -4.50 11.27 2.97
N ILE A 16 -4.51 10.41 1.95
CA ILE A 16 -3.58 9.28 1.87
C ILE A 16 -2.14 9.80 1.80
N LEU A 17 -1.90 10.82 0.98
CA LEU A 17 -0.56 11.35 0.75
C LEU A 17 0.06 11.93 2.03
N GLU A 18 -0.74 12.56 2.87
CA GLU A 18 -0.26 13.22 4.07
C GLU A 18 0.05 12.28 5.23
N ARG A 19 -0.55 11.10 5.26
CA ARG A 19 -0.33 10.16 6.36
C ARG A 19 0.98 9.43 6.15
N ARG A 20 1.61 9.03 7.25
CA ARG A 20 2.94 8.43 7.20
C ARG A 20 2.91 6.92 7.41
N ILE A 21 1.83 6.40 7.96
CA ILE A 21 1.65 4.97 8.21
C ILE A 21 0.26 4.58 7.75
N GLY A 22 0.19 3.48 7.03
CA GLY A 22 -1.07 2.83 6.71
C GLY A 22 -1.02 1.39 7.16
N HIS A 23 -2.16 0.71 7.07
CA HIS A 23 -2.28 -0.68 7.47
C HIS A 23 -2.70 -1.51 6.27
N LEU A 24 -1.87 -2.49 5.94
CA LEU A 24 -2.11 -3.37 4.80
C LEU A 24 -2.64 -4.71 5.29
N ALA A 25 -3.79 -5.10 4.79
CA ALA A 25 -4.41 -6.38 5.08
C ALA A 25 -4.29 -7.30 3.87
N THR A 26 -3.81 -8.50 4.12
CA THR A 26 -3.67 -9.55 3.11
C THR A 26 -4.28 -10.84 3.66
N ALA A 27 -4.50 -11.82 2.80
CA ALA A 27 -5.01 -13.13 3.23
C ALA A 27 -4.15 -14.23 2.62
N ASP A 28 -3.99 -15.32 3.35
CA ASP A 28 -3.26 -16.47 2.82
C ASP A 28 -4.16 -17.32 1.92
N GLU A 29 -3.62 -18.43 1.39
CA GLU A 29 -4.35 -19.28 0.46
C GLU A 29 -5.61 -19.91 1.09
N ASP A 30 -5.65 -20.02 2.41
CA ASP A 30 -6.82 -20.54 3.13
C ASP A 30 -7.78 -19.44 3.56
N GLY A 31 -7.46 -18.19 3.24
CA GLY A 31 -8.30 -17.04 3.58
C GLY A 31 -8.04 -16.46 4.96
N ALA A 32 -7.00 -16.91 5.66
CA ALA A 32 -6.67 -16.34 6.97
C ALA A 32 -6.08 -14.95 6.80
N PRO A 33 -6.65 -13.92 7.46
CA PRO A 33 -6.21 -12.54 7.26
C PRO A 33 -4.97 -12.20 8.08
N SER A 34 -4.19 -11.26 7.56
CA SER A 34 -3.07 -10.64 8.27
C SER A 34 -3.13 -9.15 8.04
N VAL A 35 -2.69 -8.37 9.02
CA VAL A 35 -2.60 -6.92 8.87
C VAL A 35 -1.29 -6.43 9.47
N VAL A 36 -0.63 -5.51 8.75
CA VAL A 36 0.64 -4.94 9.20
C VAL A 36 0.66 -3.44 8.95
N PRO A 37 1.31 -2.66 9.83
CA PRO A 37 1.55 -1.26 9.53
C PRO A 37 2.67 -1.14 8.51
N ILE A 38 2.53 -0.22 7.57
CA ILE A 38 3.53 -0.02 6.52
C ILE A 38 3.77 1.47 6.26
N CYS A 39 4.98 1.79 5.84
CA CYS A 39 5.29 3.04 5.17
C CYS A 39 4.90 2.90 3.71
N TYR A 40 4.52 3.98 3.08
CA TYR A 40 4.03 3.92 1.71
C TYR A 40 4.19 5.28 1.02
N ALA A 41 4.11 5.27 -0.30
CA ALA A 41 4.05 6.48 -1.09
C ALA A 41 3.06 6.28 -2.23
N LEU A 42 2.73 7.35 -2.92
CA LEU A 42 1.86 7.31 -4.09
C LEU A 42 2.67 7.64 -5.33
N ILE A 43 2.40 6.91 -6.40
CA ILE A 43 2.90 7.24 -7.73
C ILE A 43 1.74 7.27 -8.71
N ASP A 44 1.88 8.07 -9.76
CA ASP A 44 0.92 8.07 -10.86
C ASP A 44 1.33 7.00 -11.86
N HIS A 45 0.36 6.20 -12.27
CA HIS A 45 0.61 5.11 -13.20
C HIS A 45 -0.65 4.86 -14.05
N ASP A 46 -0.48 4.92 -15.37
CA ASP A 46 -1.57 4.68 -16.33
C ASP A 46 -2.84 5.48 -16.03
N GLY A 47 -2.67 6.76 -15.68
CA GLY A 47 -3.80 7.65 -15.41
C GLY A 47 -4.45 7.47 -14.06
N GLY A 48 -3.89 6.63 -13.19
CA GLY A 48 -4.39 6.41 -11.84
C GLY A 48 -3.28 6.54 -10.81
N SER A 49 -3.64 6.41 -9.55
CA SER A 49 -2.67 6.46 -8.46
C SER A 49 -2.42 5.05 -7.94
N THR A 50 -1.17 4.76 -7.65
CA THR A 50 -0.75 3.47 -7.12
C THR A 50 -0.03 3.69 -5.79
N ILE A 51 -0.39 2.87 -4.80
CA ILE A 51 0.27 2.87 -3.51
C ILE A 51 1.46 1.93 -3.60
N VAL A 52 2.64 2.41 -3.22
CA VAL A 52 3.85 1.59 -3.19
C VAL A 52 4.39 1.52 -1.78
N THR A 53 4.92 0.36 -1.41
CA THR A 53 5.47 0.12 -0.09
C THR A 53 6.76 -0.69 -0.20
N PRO A 54 7.77 -0.40 0.65
CA PRO A 54 8.98 -1.19 0.65
C PRO A 54 8.78 -2.53 1.33
N LEU A 55 9.60 -3.50 0.96
CA LEU A 55 9.70 -4.76 1.66
C LEU A 55 10.97 -4.70 2.50
N ASP A 56 10.80 -4.48 3.79
CA ASP A 56 11.90 -4.39 4.71
C ASP A 56 12.01 -5.69 5.51
N ALA A 57 12.96 -6.52 5.14
CA ALA A 57 13.19 -7.78 5.82
C ALA A 57 14.16 -7.57 6.99
N LYS A 58 13.63 -7.29 8.14
CA LYS A 58 14.38 -7.22 9.38
C LYS A 58 13.89 -8.32 10.33
N PRO A 59 14.80 -9.16 10.85
CA PRO A 59 16.24 -9.19 10.66
C PRO A 59 16.63 -9.63 9.25
N LYS A 60 17.83 -9.26 8.83
CA LYS A 60 18.32 -9.49 7.47
C LYS A 60 18.54 -10.96 7.12
N THR A 61 18.32 -11.84 8.05
CA THR A 61 18.41 -13.29 7.84
C THR A 61 17.19 -13.86 7.12
N VAL A 62 16.13 -13.06 6.95
CA VAL A 62 14.91 -13.51 6.29
C VAL A 62 14.87 -12.95 4.87
N ASP A 63 14.69 -13.85 3.89
CA ASP A 63 14.49 -13.44 2.50
C ASP A 63 13.14 -12.72 2.41
N TRP A 64 13.12 -11.56 1.72
CA TRP A 64 11.88 -10.79 1.57
C TRP A 64 10.75 -11.60 0.92
N ARG A 65 11.11 -12.62 0.09
CA ARG A 65 10.13 -13.48 -0.55
C ARG A 65 9.39 -14.37 0.45
N ASP A 66 9.96 -14.58 1.64
CA ASP A 66 9.35 -15.40 2.68
C ASP A 66 8.49 -14.60 3.65
N LEU A 67 8.44 -13.27 3.50
CA LEU A 67 7.54 -12.46 4.33
C LEU A 67 6.09 -12.90 4.09
N ARG A 68 5.31 -12.97 5.17
CA ARG A 68 3.93 -13.44 5.07
C ARG A 68 3.13 -12.63 4.05
N ARG A 69 3.25 -11.29 4.08
CA ARG A 69 2.49 -10.46 3.15
C ARG A 69 2.87 -10.68 1.69
N VAL A 70 4.12 -11.03 1.42
CA VAL A 70 4.56 -11.34 0.06
C VAL A 70 3.95 -12.65 -0.42
N ARG A 71 3.99 -13.68 0.43
CA ARG A 71 3.40 -14.98 0.14
C ARG A 71 1.88 -14.86 -0.02
N ASN A 72 1.25 -14.06 0.81
CA ASN A 72 -0.19 -13.83 0.74
C ASN A 72 -0.58 -13.15 -0.57
N ILE A 73 0.15 -12.12 -0.98
CA ILE A 73 -0.11 -11.41 -2.24
C ILE A 73 0.08 -12.35 -3.43
N ALA A 74 1.08 -13.21 -3.40
CA ALA A 74 1.30 -14.18 -4.47
C ALA A 74 0.13 -15.18 -4.58
N ALA A 75 -0.44 -15.58 -3.45
CA ALA A 75 -1.55 -16.53 -3.44
C ALA A 75 -2.89 -15.84 -3.70
N ARG A 76 -3.10 -14.66 -3.12
CA ARG A 76 -4.33 -13.87 -3.25
C ARG A 76 -3.96 -12.40 -3.44
N PRO A 77 -3.98 -11.89 -4.68
CA PRO A 77 -3.52 -10.54 -4.96
C PRO A 77 -4.45 -9.43 -4.46
N GLU A 78 -5.70 -9.75 -4.12
CA GLU A 78 -6.60 -8.74 -3.59
C GLU A 78 -6.23 -8.37 -2.16
N VAL A 79 -6.07 -7.07 -1.91
CA VAL A 79 -5.67 -6.55 -0.60
C VAL A 79 -6.58 -5.40 -0.19
N SER A 80 -6.50 -5.05 1.08
CA SER A 80 -7.13 -3.85 1.63
C SER A 80 -6.05 -3.01 2.31
N PHE A 81 -6.19 -1.70 2.19
CA PHE A 81 -5.25 -0.76 2.77
C PHE A 81 -6.04 0.38 3.39
N VAL A 82 -5.72 0.72 4.63
CA VAL A 82 -6.42 1.80 5.33
C VAL A 82 -5.43 2.79 5.90
N VAL A 83 -5.74 4.06 5.74
CA VAL A 83 -5.09 5.15 6.46
C VAL A 83 -6.15 5.84 7.30
N ASP A 84 -5.77 6.30 8.48
CA ASP A 84 -6.72 6.89 9.40
C ASP A 84 -6.07 7.99 10.21
N ASP A 85 -6.93 8.82 10.80
CA ASP A 85 -6.52 9.90 11.67
C ASP A 85 -7.50 9.92 12.86
N TYR A 86 -7.01 9.48 14.02
CA TYR A 86 -7.82 9.48 15.21
C TYR A 86 -7.82 10.86 15.86
N ALA A 87 -8.98 11.30 16.33
CA ALA A 87 -9.13 12.51 17.11
C ALA A 87 -10.10 12.27 18.26
N GLU A 88 -9.81 12.84 19.41
CA GLU A 88 -10.72 12.78 20.56
C GLU A 88 -12.05 13.44 20.24
N ASP A 89 -12.05 14.48 19.44
CA ASP A 89 -13.25 15.06 18.86
C ASP A 89 -13.65 14.21 17.66
N TRP A 90 -14.65 13.38 17.82
CA TRP A 90 -15.08 12.42 16.81
C TRP A 90 -15.57 13.07 15.51
N SER A 91 -15.94 14.32 15.55
CA SER A 91 -16.31 15.04 14.31
C SER A 91 -15.11 15.24 13.38
N ARG A 92 -13.90 15.04 13.90
CA ARG A 92 -12.65 15.18 13.14
C ARG A 92 -12.01 13.85 12.80
N LEU A 93 -12.63 12.74 13.15
CA LEU A 93 -12.14 11.42 12.73
C LEU A 93 -12.25 11.28 11.23
N ALA A 94 -11.22 10.68 10.63
CA ALA A 94 -11.22 10.42 9.21
C ALA A 94 -10.46 9.14 8.92
N TRP A 95 -10.89 8.43 7.89
CA TRP A 95 -10.18 7.26 7.39
C TRP A 95 -10.54 7.02 5.94
N VAL A 96 -9.61 6.41 5.22
CA VAL A 96 -9.81 6.02 3.83
C VAL A 96 -9.40 4.56 3.69
N LEU A 97 -10.30 3.76 3.15
CA LEU A 97 -10.05 2.35 2.86
C LEU A 97 -9.91 2.17 1.35
N VAL A 98 -8.80 1.56 0.94
CA VAL A 98 -8.53 1.25 -0.46
C VAL A 98 -8.53 -0.26 -0.63
N ARG A 99 -9.22 -0.76 -1.62
CA ARG A 99 -9.20 -2.18 -1.99
C ARG A 99 -8.77 -2.32 -3.43
N GLY A 100 -8.01 -3.34 -3.71
CA GLY A 100 -7.59 -3.61 -5.06
C GLY A 100 -6.52 -4.66 -5.15
N PRO A 101 -6.05 -4.92 -6.37
CA PRO A 101 -4.98 -5.90 -6.56
C PRO A 101 -3.64 -5.31 -6.19
N ALA A 102 -2.78 -6.16 -5.65
CA ALA A 102 -1.39 -5.85 -5.36
C ALA A 102 -0.50 -6.79 -6.15
N ARG A 103 0.69 -6.31 -6.47
CA ARG A 103 1.70 -7.14 -7.14
C ARG A 103 3.07 -6.78 -6.62
N LEU A 104 3.97 -7.73 -6.75
CA LEU A 104 5.37 -7.52 -6.43
C LEU A 104 6.06 -6.86 -7.61
N VAL A 105 6.93 -5.91 -7.31
CA VAL A 105 7.71 -5.21 -8.33
C VAL A 105 9.13 -5.73 -8.24
N GLU A 106 9.61 -6.34 -9.34
CA GLU A 106 10.93 -6.92 -9.37
C GLU A 106 12.02 -5.84 -9.36
N PRO A 107 13.13 -6.09 -8.65
CA PRO A 107 14.28 -5.18 -8.68
C PRO A 107 14.78 -4.94 -10.09
N ALA A 108 15.41 -3.80 -10.32
CA ALA A 108 16.01 -3.41 -11.59
C ALA A 108 15.00 -3.19 -12.73
N THR A 109 13.74 -2.95 -12.40
CA THR A 109 12.73 -2.53 -13.38
C THR A 109 12.45 -1.04 -13.26
N PRO A 110 11.93 -0.36 -14.31
CA PRO A 110 11.55 1.03 -14.19
C PRO A 110 10.50 1.29 -13.10
N ALA A 111 9.56 0.37 -12.93
CA ALA A 111 8.55 0.48 -11.89
C ALA A 111 9.18 0.46 -10.49
N HIS A 112 10.20 -0.37 -10.29
CA HIS A 112 10.91 -0.44 -9.02
C HIS A 112 11.63 0.88 -8.73
N SER A 113 12.34 1.43 -9.72
CA SER A 113 13.06 2.70 -9.56
C SER A 113 12.12 3.85 -9.22
N GLU A 114 10.98 3.90 -9.88
CA GLU A 114 9.96 4.93 -9.64
C GLU A 114 9.41 4.84 -8.22
N ALA A 115 9.12 3.63 -7.77
CA ALA A 115 8.62 3.39 -6.41
C ALA A 115 9.64 3.79 -5.35
N VAL A 116 10.90 3.41 -5.54
CA VAL A 116 11.98 3.75 -4.60
C VAL A 116 12.14 5.25 -4.49
N GLU A 117 12.11 5.95 -5.63
CA GLU A 117 12.25 7.40 -5.64
C GLU A 117 11.10 8.09 -4.88
N ALA A 118 9.87 7.65 -5.11
CA ALA A 118 8.71 8.20 -4.42
C ALA A 118 8.80 7.98 -2.90
N LEU A 119 9.25 6.79 -2.48
CA LEU A 119 9.43 6.49 -1.06
C LEU A 119 10.52 7.34 -0.44
N ARG A 120 11.62 7.57 -1.15
CA ARG A 120 12.72 8.43 -0.66
C ARG A 120 12.30 9.87 -0.49
N GLU A 121 11.46 10.38 -1.38
CA GLU A 121 10.95 11.73 -1.25
C GLU A 121 10.10 11.90 0.00
N LYS A 122 9.26 10.92 0.29
CA LYS A 122 8.37 10.98 1.45
C LYS A 122 9.10 10.67 2.76
N TYR A 123 10.06 9.77 2.73
CA TYR A 123 10.82 9.32 3.92
C TYR A 123 12.31 9.46 3.63
N PRO A 124 12.89 10.63 3.89
CA PRO A 124 14.29 10.89 3.54
C PRO A 124 15.32 10.06 4.34
N GLN A 125 14.90 9.33 5.36
CA GLN A 125 15.81 8.50 6.16
C GLN A 125 16.46 7.37 5.36
#